data_f9b861df944eec5b08d1c12f75b96b4f
#
_entry.id   f9b861df944eec5b08d1c12f75b96b4f
#
_cell.length_a   1.000
_cell.length_b   1.000
_cell.length_c   1.000
_cell.angle_alpha   90.00
_cell.angle_beta   90.00
_cell.angle_gamma   90.00
#
_symmetry.space_group_name_H-M   'P 1'
#
loop_
_entity.id
_entity.type
_entity.pdbx_description
1 polymer ?
#
loop_
_entity_poly.entity_id
_entity_poly.type
_entity_poly.pdbx_seq_one_letter_code
_entity_poly.pdbx_strand_id
1 'polypeptide(L)'
;MLTLSNVVTHYGHSQVLNGINLTIKEGQVATLLGRNGMGKTTTINSIMGILPKTSGAVEFDGQNTTRWPSHRVAKLGLGLVPEGRQIFPNLNVHENLIATARQHAQRGQIWDSERVYALFPELAARKSSMGHLLSGGEQQMLAIARALMTNPKLLILDEATEGLAPLIRKKIWASLELIKADGMSILIVDKNLKDLLQIADQHNIIHKGVVVWSGSSSELEEASDIRSQYLGV
;
A
#
# COMPACT_ATOMS: atom_id res chain seq x y z
N MET A 1 9.87 11.94 -2.20
CA MET A 1 8.63 11.49 -1.52
C MET A 1 8.94 10.58 -0.33
N LEU A 2 9.31 9.30 -0.50
CA LEU A 2 9.69 8.36 0.57
C LEU A 2 11.10 7.84 0.35
N THR A 3 11.94 7.84 1.40
CA THR A 3 13.29 7.25 1.37
C THR A 3 13.55 6.47 2.65
N LEU A 4 13.97 5.23 2.50
CA LEU A 4 14.51 4.38 3.57
C LEU A 4 16.01 4.25 3.36
N SER A 5 16.78 4.52 4.41
CA SER A 5 18.25 4.43 4.38
C SER A 5 18.75 3.49 5.49
N ASN A 6 19.25 2.33 5.09
CA ASN A 6 19.80 1.30 5.97
C ASN A 6 18.90 0.95 7.18
N VAL A 7 17.59 0.80 6.93
CA VAL A 7 16.62 0.54 7.99
C VAL A 7 16.76 -0.88 8.52
N VAL A 8 16.99 -1.01 9.82
CA VAL A 8 17.04 -2.27 10.57
C VAL A 8 15.87 -2.33 11.54
N THR A 9 15.20 -3.47 11.60
CA THR A 9 14.02 -3.67 12.45
C THR A 9 14.01 -5.09 13.02
N HIS A 10 13.59 -5.20 14.29
CA HIS A 10 13.50 -6.45 15.03
C HIS A 10 12.08 -6.71 15.54
N TYR A 11 11.71 -7.98 15.65
CA TYR A 11 10.61 -8.48 16.49
C TYR A 11 11.23 -9.20 17.69
N GLY A 12 11.25 -8.54 18.85
CA GLY A 12 12.00 -9.05 20.00
C GLY A 12 13.48 -9.21 19.66
N HIS A 13 13.99 -10.42 19.73
CA HIS A 13 15.39 -10.74 19.40
C HIS A 13 15.61 -11.08 17.92
N SER A 14 14.55 -11.27 17.14
CA SER A 14 14.68 -11.67 15.73
C SER A 14 14.81 -10.45 14.84
N GLN A 15 15.95 -10.29 14.19
CA GLN A 15 16.16 -9.27 13.17
C GLN A 15 15.48 -9.68 11.88
N VAL A 16 14.60 -8.83 11.34
CA VAL A 16 13.82 -9.08 10.13
C VAL A 16 14.26 -8.18 8.98
N LEU A 17 14.53 -6.90 9.26
CA LEU A 17 15.11 -6.01 8.26
C LEU A 17 16.60 -5.82 8.52
N ASN A 18 17.40 -6.00 7.48
CA ASN A 18 18.84 -6.08 7.52
C ASN A 18 19.52 -4.92 6.75
N GLY A 19 19.01 -3.68 6.94
CA GLY A 19 19.53 -2.51 6.24
C GLY A 19 18.78 -2.25 4.93
N ILE A 20 17.45 -2.15 4.98
CA ILE A 20 16.63 -1.82 3.80
C ILE A 20 16.95 -0.42 3.28
N ASN A 21 17.19 -0.36 1.98
CA ASN A 21 17.23 0.87 1.20
C ASN A 21 16.11 0.82 0.16
N LEU A 22 15.25 1.84 0.15
CA LEU A 22 14.11 1.95 -0.76
C LEU A 22 13.80 3.43 -1.01
N THR A 23 13.55 3.78 -2.26
CA THR A 23 13.12 5.15 -2.62
C THR A 23 11.89 5.09 -3.49
N ILE A 24 10.90 5.93 -3.19
CA ILE A 24 9.69 6.13 -4.00
C ILE A 24 9.59 7.63 -4.32
N LYS A 25 9.49 7.94 -5.61
CA LYS A 25 9.32 9.33 -6.10
C LYS A 25 7.85 9.76 -6.01
N GLU A 26 7.61 11.05 -6.07
CA GLU A 26 6.24 11.58 -6.16
C GLU A 26 5.58 11.16 -7.48
N GLY A 27 4.31 10.75 -7.41
CA GLY A 27 3.55 10.24 -8.55
C GLY A 27 3.96 8.83 -9.03
N GLN A 28 4.94 8.20 -8.40
CA GLN A 28 5.44 6.88 -8.79
C GLN A 28 4.63 5.75 -8.18
N VAL A 29 4.34 4.72 -8.96
CA VAL A 29 3.88 3.41 -8.47
C VAL A 29 5.08 2.49 -8.33
N ALA A 30 5.40 2.13 -7.10
CA ALA A 30 6.48 1.20 -6.76
C ALA A 30 5.92 -0.10 -6.18
N THR A 31 6.61 -1.21 -6.40
CA THR A 31 6.27 -2.49 -5.77
C THR A 31 7.35 -2.95 -4.82
N LEU A 32 6.95 -3.74 -3.82
CA LEU A 32 7.84 -4.49 -2.96
C LEU A 32 7.49 -5.97 -3.08
N LEU A 33 8.30 -6.69 -3.86
CA LEU A 33 8.13 -8.10 -4.22
C LEU A 33 9.01 -8.99 -3.35
N GLY A 34 8.64 -10.26 -3.24
CA GLY A 34 9.42 -11.26 -2.50
C GLY A 34 8.53 -12.33 -1.91
N ARG A 35 9.13 -13.47 -1.58
CA ARG A 35 8.41 -14.60 -0.95
C ARG A 35 7.89 -14.22 0.44
N ASN A 36 6.97 -15.02 0.99
CA ASN A 36 6.48 -14.81 2.35
C ASN A 36 7.62 -14.90 3.38
N GLY A 37 7.55 -14.07 4.43
CA GLY A 37 8.58 -14.01 5.46
C GLY A 37 9.85 -13.21 5.09
N MET A 38 9.92 -12.62 3.89
CA MET A 38 11.11 -11.87 3.45
C MET A 38 11.21 -10.45 4.03
N GLY A 39 10.16 -9.96 4.73
CA GLY A 39 10.17 -8.64 5.39
C GLY A 39 9.28 -7.57 4.76
N LYS A 40 8.40 -7.91 3.79
CA LYS A 40 7.52 -6.94 3.10
C LYS A 40 6.63 -6.15 4.08
N THR A 41 5.76 -6.83 4.83
CA THR A 41 4.89 -6.22 5.84
C THR A 41 5.68 -5.55 6.96
N THR A 42 6.85 -6.09 7.33
CA THR A 42 7.75 -5.45 8.30
C THR A 42 8.27 -4.11 7.77
N THR A 43 8.59 -4.04 6.48
CA THR A 43 9.00 -2.78 5.83
C THR A 43 7.86 -1.76 5.87
N ILE A 44 6.64 -2.16 5.51
CA ILE A 44 5.44 -1.30 5.62
C ILE A 44 5.24 -0.81 7.07
N ASN A 45 5.27 -1.71 8.05
CA ASN A 45 5.09 -1.35 9.45
C ASN A 45 6.21 -0.42 9.98
N SER A 46 7.42 -0.56 9.46
CA SER A 46 8.53 0.35 9.76
C SER A 46 8.31 1.73 9.14
N ILE A 47 7.84 1.81 7.89
CA ILE A 47 7.47 3.07 7.22
C ILE A 47 6.37 3.77 8.01
N MET A 48 5.32 3.05 8.37
CA MET A 48 4.15 3.59 9.08
C MET A 48 4.41 3.96 10.55
N GLY A 49 5.59 3.66 11.11
CA GLY A 49 5.88 3.88 12.52
C GLY A 49 5.07 2.99 13.48
N ILE A 50 4.50 1.88 12.97
CA ILE A 50 3.82 0.84 13.76
C ILE A 50 4.87 -0.01 14.49
N LEU A 51 5.98 -0.32 13.80
CA LEU A 51 7.08 -1.08 14.35
C LEU A 51 8.30 -0.15 14.52
N PRO A 52 8.91 -0.12 15.73
CA PRO A 52 10.09 0.72 15.95
C PRO A 52 11.28 0.21 15.16
N LYS A 53 12.04 1.13 14.58
CA LYS A 53 13.29 0.86 13.86
C LYS A 53 14.44 0.86 14.84
N THR A 54 15.34 -0.11 14.72
CA THR A 54 16.53 -0.23 15.58
C THR A 54 17.63 0.73 15.11
N SER A 55 17.79 0.86 13.78
CA SER A 55 18.73 1.80 13.16
C SER A 55 18.27 2.20 11.77
N GLY A 56 19.03 3.09 11.12
CA GLY A 56 18.71 3.66 9.82
C GLY A 56 17.76 4.86 9.92
N ALA A 57 17.30 5.33 8.78
CA ALA A 57 16.42 6.50 8.68
C ALA A 57 15.24 6.23 7.74
N VAL A 58 14.09 6.80 8.08
CA VAL A 58 12.91 6.89 7.20
C VAL A 58 12.57 8.35 7.03
N GLU A 59 12.58 8.80 5.80
CA GLU A 59 12.20 10.16 5.43
C GLU A 59 10.96 10.14 4.54
N PHE A 60 9.97 10.94 4.86
CA PHE A 60 8.77 11.11 4.06
C PHE A 60 8.46 12.59 3.91
N ASP A 61 8.26 13.01 2.66
CA ASP A 61 7.94 14.39 2.28
C ASP A 61 8.92 15.43 2.89
N GLY A 62 10.24 15.11 2.85
CA GLY A 62 11.31 15.94 3.38
C GLY A 62 11.43 15.94 4.91
N GLN A 63 10.66 15.11 5.61
CA GLN A 63 10.69 15.02 7.06
C GLN A 63 11.24 13.67 7.52
N ASN A 64 12.15 13.68 8.48
CA ASN A 64 12.65 12.46 9.12
C ASN A 64 11.59 11.93 10.10
N THR A 65 10.94 10.81 9.71
CA THR A 65 9.87 10.16 10.47
C THR A 65 10.34 8.96 11.28
N THR A 66 11.65 8.71 11.34
CA THR A 66 12.26 7.49 11.92
C THR A 66 11.72 7.13 13.31
N ARG A 67 11.53 8.12 14.15
CA ARG A 67 11.06 7.93 15.54
C ARG A 67 9.63 8.41 15.78
N TRP A 68 8.88 8.67 14.70
CA TRP A 68 7.51 9.16 14.87
C TRP A 68 6.54 8.01 15.16
N PRO A 69 5.54 8.24 16.02
CA PRO A 69 4.47 7.28 16.23
C PRO A 69 3.56 7.23 14.99
N SER A 70 2.91 6.10 14.77
CA SER A 70 2.12 5.80 13.57
C SER A 70 1.06 6.86 13.26
N HIS A 71 0.35 7.36 14.26
CA HIS A 71 -0.67 8.38 14.07
C HIS A 71 -0.11 9.70 13.52
N ARG A 72 1.13 10.05 13.86
CA ARG A 72 1.81 11.25 13.35
C ARG A 72 2.29 11.02 11.91
N VAL A 73 2.82 9.84 11.63
CA VAL A 73 3.22 9.43 10.27
C VAL A 73 2.01 9.44 9.34
N ALA A 74 0.88 8.84 9.75
CA ALA A 74 -0.35 8.84 8.98
C ALA A 74 -0.87 10.27 8.72
N LYS A 75 -0.76 11.19 9.71
CA LYS A 75 -1.14 12.61 9.55
C LYS A 75 -0.29 13.37 8.54
N LEU A 76 0.92 12.91 8.24
CA LEU A 76 1.79 13.53 7.23
C LEU A 76 1.32 13.21 5.79
N GLY A 77 0.43 12.21 5.64
CA GLY A 77 -0.17 11.84 4.36
C GLY A 77 0.19 10.43 3.89
N LEU A 78 0.44 9.50 4.79
CA LEU A 78 0.52 8.08 4.44
C LEU A 78 -0.82 7.41 4.69
N GLY A 79 -1.42 6.84 3.64
CA GLY A 79 -2.60 5.98 3.71
C GLY A 79 -2.20 4.51 3.63
N LEU A 80 -2.71 3.67 4.52
CA LEU A 80 -2.43 2.23 4.53
C LEU A 80 -3.70 1.43 4.33
N VAL A 81 -3.66 0.49 3.40
CA VAL A 81 -4.58 -0.63 3.28
C VAL A 81 -3.85 -1.87 3.77
N PRO A 82 -4.07 -2.30 5.02
CA PRO A 82 -3.37 -3.43 5.58
C PRO A 82 -3.91 -4.77 5.05
N GLU A 83 -3.13 -5.83 5.21
CA GLU A 83 -3.61 -7.20 5.04
C GLU A 83 -4.85 -7.46 5.91
N GLY A 84 -5.79 -8.28 5.41
CA GLY A 84 -6.99 -8.64 6.15
C GLY A 84 -8.09 -7.58 6.16
N ARG A 85 -8.04 -6.59 5.26
CA ARG A 85 -9.07 -5.57 4.99
C ARG A 85 -9.32 -4.59 6.14
N GLN A 86 -9.44 -5.05 7.38
CA GLN A 86 -9.58 -4.31 8.65
C GLN A 86 -10.62 -3.16 8.59
N ILE A 87 -11.81 -3.44 8.03
CA ILE A 87 -12.95 -2.52 8.06
C ILE A 87 -13.61 -2.50 9.45
N PHE A 88 -14.46 -1.50 9.70
CA PHE A 88 -15.30 -1.47 10.90
C PHE A 88 -16.59 -2.26 10.66
N PRO A 89 -16.72 -3.50 11.19
CA PRO A 89 -17.84 -4.39 10.86
C PRO A 89 -19.19 -3.88 11.36
N ASN A 90 -19.19 -3.09 12.44
CA ASN A 90 -20.37 -2.54 13.09
C ASN A 90 -20.77 -1.14 12.58
N LEU A 91 -20.08 -0.62 11.59
CA LEU A 91 -20.44 0.60 10.89
C LEU A 91 -20.93 0.25 9.48
N ASN A 92 -21.87 1.04 8.95
CA ASN A 92 -22.27 0.90 7.56
C ASN A 92 -21.16 1.42 6.61
N VAL A 93 -21.32 1.23 5.30
CA VAL A 93 -20.32 1.66 4.31
C VAL A 93 -20.03 3.14 4.42
N HIS A 94 -21.06 3.99 4.50
CA HIS A 94 -20.87 5.43 4.59
C HIS A 94 -20.16 5.84 5.88
N GLU A 95 -20.56 5.29 7.00
CA GLU A 95 -19.93 5.54 8.30
C GLU A 95 -18.46 5.10 8.31
N ASN A 96 -18.14 3.94 7.69
CA ASN A 96 -16.76 3.51 7.51
C ASN A 96 -15.92 4.56 6.76
N LEU A 97 -16.47 5.17 5.71
CA LEU A 97 -15.77 6.19 4.91
C LEU A 97 -15.54 7.48 5.72
N ILE A 98 -16.60 8.00 6.35
CA ILE A 98 -16.49 9.28 7.09
C ILE A 98 -15.67 9.17 8.36
N ALA A 99 -15.64 8.00 9.01
CA ALA A 99 -14.86 7.78 10.25
C ALA A 99 -13.35 8.04 10.09
N THR A 100 -12.83 7.90 8.86
CA THR A 100 -11.41 8.11 8.56
C THR A 100 -11.16 9.33 7.69
N ALA A 101 -12.22 10.03 7.26
CA ALA A 101 -12.12 11.15 6.34
C ALA A 101 -11.29 12.31 6.92
N ARG A 102 -10.44 12.90 6.06
CA ARG A 102 -9.65 14.10 6.38
C ARG A 102 -9.77 15.11 5.26
N GLN A 103 -10.02 16.35 5.63
CA GLN A 103 -9.95 17.46 4.71
C GLN A 103 -8.51 18.04 4.74
N HIS A 104 -7.64 17.54 3.88
CA HIS A 104 -6.35 18.16 3.61
C HIS A 104 -6.36 18.78 2.22
N ALA A 105 -6.73 20.05 2.15
CA ALA A 105 -6.82 20.84 0.92
C ALA A 105 -5.45 21.32 0.43
N GLN A 106 -4.43 20.47 0.30
CA GLN A 106 -3.12 20.98 -0.13
C GLN A 106 -2.71 20.66 -1.56
N ARG A 107 -3.31 19.70 -2.26
CA ARG A 107 -2.99 19.39 -3.67
C ARG A 107 -4.16 18.72 -4.38
N GLY A 108 -4.63 19.31 -5.45
CA GLY A 108 -5.49 18.66 -6.44
C GLY A 108 -6.91 18.34 -5.98
N GLN A 109 -7.51 17.36 -6.62
CA GLN A 109 -8.87 16.90 -6.31
C GLN A 109 -8.88 16.11 -5.00
N ILE A 110 -9.74 16.52 -4.07
CA ILE A 110 -9.94 15.87 -2.78
C ILE A 110 -10.70 14.55 -2.97
N TRP A 111 -10.28 13.50 -2.27
CA TRP A 111 -11.05 12.28 -2.12
C TRP A 111 -12.14 12.49 -1.07
N ASP A 112 -13.37 12.61 -1.54
CA ASP A 112 -14.58 12.65 -0.73
C ASP A 112 -15.46 11.42 -1.00
N SER A 113 -16.60 11.31 -0.32
CA SER A 113 -17.51 10.18 -0.48
C SER A 113 -18.10 10.08 -1.88
N GLU A 114 -18.34 11.19 -2.58
CA GLU A 114 -18.91 11.19 -3.93
C GLU A 114 -17.92 10.60 -4.92
N ARG A 115 -16.67 11.04 -4.85
CA ARG A 115 -15.59 10.52 -5.69
C ARG A 115 -15.28 9.04 -5.42
N VAL A 116 -15.30 8.63 -4.15
CA VAL A 116 -15.14 7.23 -3.77
C VAL A 116 -16.29 6.38 -4.31
N TYR A 117 -17.54 6.84 -4.26
CA TYR A 117 -18.66 6.12 -4.83
C TYR A 117 -18.65 6.08 -6.38
N ALA A 118 -18.10 7.10 -7.02
CA ALA A 118 -17.86 7.05 -8.46
C ALA A 118 -16.79 6.01 -8.84
N LEU A 119 -15.73 5.89 -8.03
CA LEU A 119 -14.68 4.89 -8.21
C LEU A 119 -15.17 3.46 -7.93
N PHE A 120 -16.03 3.29 -6.92
CA PHE A 120 -16.59 2.01 -6.47
C PHE A 120 -18.12 2.05 -6.44
N PRO A 121 -18.81 1.91 -7.59
CA PRO A 121 -20.29 1.91 -7.66
C PRO A 121 -20.93 0.82 -6.80
N GLU A 122 -20.23 -0.30 -6.57
CA GLU A 122 -20.69 -1.38 -5.69
C GLU A 122 -20.87 -0.88 -4.24
N LEU A 123 -19.97 -0.02 -3.76
CA LEU A 123 -20.09 0.60 -2.44
C LEU A 123 -21.23 1.61 -2.37
N ALA A 124 -21.45 2.36 -3.45
CA ALA A 124 -22.60 3.28 -3.56
C ALA A 124 -23.93 2.54 -3.42
N ALA A 125 -24.09 1.39 -4.09
CA ALA A 125 -25.26 0.54 -4.00
C ALA A 125 -25.47 -0.08 -2.60
N ARG A 126 -24.42 -0.14 -1.79
CA ARG A 126 -24.39 -0.71 -0.45
C ARG A 126 -24.20 0.32 0.65
N LYS A 127 -24.42 1.61 0.38
CA LYS A 127 -24.11 2.74 1.26
C LYS A 127 -24.60 2.54 2.71
N SER A 128 -25.80 1.99 2.90
CA SER A 128 -26.42 1.76 4.21
C SER A 128 -26.18 0.33 4.76
N SER A 129 -25.50 -0.54 4.01
CA SER A 129 -25.20 -1.91 4.45
C SER A 129 -24.09 -1.92 5.50
N MET A 130 -24.25 -2.72 6.55
CA MET A 130 -23.22 -2.89 7.58
C MET A 130 -22.00 -3.59 7.01
N GLY A 131 -20.80 -3.23 7.51
CA GLY A 131 -19.52 -3.76 7.02
C GLY A 131 -19.42 -5.28 7.06
N HIS A 132 -19.96 -5.93 8.09
CA HIS A 132 -19.96 -7.40 8.21
C HIS A 132 -20.88 -8.12 7.20
N LEU A 133 -21.80 -7.39 6.54
CA LEU A 133 -22.69 -7.95 5.51
C LEU A 133 -22.11 -7.85 4.09
N LEU A 134 -20.97 -7.23 3.94
CA LEU A 134 -20.29 -7.07 2.67
C LEU A 134 -19.56 -8.37 2.27
N SER A 135 -19.54 -8.66 0.98
CA SER A 135 -18.66 -9.68 0.41
C SER A 135 -17.19 -9.32 0.63
N GLY A 136 -16.30 -10.32 0.54
CA GLY A 136 -14.87 -10.08 0.69
C GLY A 136 -14.30 -9.04 -0.28
N GLY A 137 -14.83 -8.99 -1.51
CA GLY A 137 -14.44 -7.98 -2.49
C GLY A 137 -14.94 -6.58 -2.15
N GLU A 138 -16.19 -6.45 -1.72
CA GLU A 138 -16.75 -5.17 -1.26
C GLU A 138 -16.01 -4.65 -0.01
N GLN A 139 -15.65 -5.54 0.91
CA GLN A 139 -14.83 -5.18 2.08
C GLN A 139 -13.45 -4.66 1.67
N GLN A 140 -12.83 -5.27 0.66
CA GLN A 140 -11.53 -4.81 0.15
C GLN A 140 -11.64 -3.44 -0.54
N MET A 141 -12.67 -3.24 -1.38
CA MET A 141 -12.96 -1.93 -1.98
C MET A 141 -13.18 -0.88 -0.88
N LEU A 142 -13.92 -1.24 0.19
CA LEU A 142 -14.16 -0.34 1.33
C LEU A 142 -12.86 -0.01 2.08
N ALA A 143 -11.95 -0.96 2.24
CA ALA A 143 -10.64 -0.71 2.87
C ALA A 143 -9.79 0.27 2.05
N ILE A 144 -9.74 0.09 0.72
CA ILE A 144 -9.07 1.03 -0.20
C ILE A 144 -9.73 2.41 -0.13
N ALA A 145 -11.06 2.46 -0.23
CA ALA A 145 -11.85 3.68 -0.16
C ALA A 145 -11.58 4.46 1.13
N ARG A 146 -11.54 3.78 2.28
CA ARG A 146 -11.20 4.40 3.58
C ARG A 146 -9.80 5.00 3.60
N ALA A 147 -8.82 4.33 3.00
CA ALA A 147 -7.48 4.87 2.89
C ALA A 147 -7.45 6.13 2.01
N LEU A 148 -8.18 6.13 0.88
CA LEU A 148 -8.33 7.31 0.01
C LEU A 148 -9.01 8.49 0.73
N MET A 149 -10.04 8.23 1.55
CA MET A 149 -10.72 9.27 2.35
C MET A 149 -9.80 10.00 3.34
N THR A 150 -8.62 9.46 3.64
CA THR A 150 -7.60 10.18 4.40
C THR A 150 -6.85 11.23 3.58
N ASN A 151 -7.11 11.31 2.28
CA ASN A 151 -6.42 12.17 1.31
C ASN A 151 -4.88 12.00 1.37
N PRO A 152 -4.37 10.77 1.14
CA PRO A 152 -2.96 10.48 1.32
C PRO A 152 -2.11 11.06 0.17
N LYS A 153 -0.83 11.33 0.45
CA LYS A 153 0.21 11.62 -0.54
C LYS A 153 0.81 10.34 -1.11
N LEU A 154 0.89 9.30 -0.28
CA LEU A 154 1.34 7.96 -0.63
C LEU A 154 0.33 6.93 -0.11
N LEU A 155 -0.25 6.16 -1.02
CA LEU A 155 -1.12 5.02 -0.71
C LEU A 155 -0.27 3.75 -0.63
N ILE A 156 -0.34 3.03 0.47
CA ILE A 156 0.35 1.75 0.69
C ILE A 156 -0.68 0.64 0.71
N LEU A 157 -0.47 -0.40 -0.10
CA LEU A 157 -1.35 -1.55 -0.25
C LEU A 157 -0.59 -2.83 0.13
N ASP A 158 -1.00 -3.50 1.20
CA ASP A 158 -0.39 -4.75 1.65
C ASP A 158 -1.31 -5.94 1.31
N GLU A 159 -0.96 -6.69 0.25
CA GLU A 159 -1.67 -7.86 -0.28
C GLU A 159 -3.16 -7.58 -0.59
N ALA A 160 -3.43 -6.44 -1.22
CA ALA A 160 -4.79 -5.90 -1.40
C ALA A 160 -5.67 -6.74 -2.36
N THR A 161 -5.10 -7.66 -3.14
CA THR A 161 -5.88 -8.49 -4.08
C THR A 161 -5.90 -9.98 -3.70
N GLU A 162 -5.23 -10.37 -2.60
CA GLU A 162 -5.15 -11.77 -2.18
C GLU A 162 -6.52 -12.33 -1.78
N GLY A 163 -6.78 -13.59 -2.19
CA GLY A 163 -8.02 -14.31 -1.86
C GLY A 163 -9.29 -13.76 -2.51
N LEU A 164 -9.18 -12.87 -3.49
CA LEU A 164 -10.32 -12.31 -4.21
C LEU A 164 -10.64 -13.08 -5.50
N ALA A 165 -11.93 -13.14 -5.85
CA ALA A 165 -12.37 -13.66 -7.12
C ALA A 165 -11.76 -12.88 -8.30
N PRO A 166 -11.45 -13.53 -9.44
CA PRO A 166 -10.74 -12.89 -10.56
C PRO A 166 -11.42 -11.61 -11.06
N LEU A 167 -12.75 -11.57 -11.12
CA LEU A 167 -13.50 -10.39 -11.56
C LEU A 167 -13.31 -9.20 -10.60
N ILE A 168 -13.35 -9.44 -9.30
CA ILE A 168 -13.16 -8.41 -8.27
C ILE A 168 -11.72 -7.90 -8.31
N ARG A 169 -10.76 -8.80 -8.42
CA ARG A 169 -9.35 -8.43 -8.56
C ARG A 169 -9.12 -7.51 -9.76
N LYS A 170 -9.68 -7.86 -10.92
CA LYS A 170 -9.61 -7.01 -12.13
C LYS A 170 -10.19 -5.60 -11.90
N LYS A 171 -11.31 -5.49 -11.17
CA LYS A 171 -11.91 -4.19 -10.83
C LYS A 171 -10.99 -3.36 -9.91
N ILE A 172 -10.38 -3.99 -8.91
CA ILE A 172 -9.43 -3.30 -8.01
C ILE A 172 -8.23 -2.79 -8.81
N TRP A 173 -7.64 -3.61 -9.70
CA TRP A 173 -6.53 -3.16 -10.54
C TRP A 173 -6.93 -1.98 -11.43
N ALA A 174 -8.08 -2.03 -12.10
CA ALA A 174 -8.59 -0.90 -12.88
C ALA A 174 -8.79 0.37 -12.03
N SER A 175 -9.24 0.22 -10.78
CA SER A 175 -9.36 1.35 -9.85
C SER A 175 -7.98 1.94 -9.48
N LEU A 176 -6.97 1.08 -9.29
CA LEU A 176 -5.59 1.54 -9.01
C LEU A 176 -4.97 2.26 -10.20
N GLU A 177 -5.27 1.85 -11.43
CA GLU A 177 -4.88 2.58 -12.65
C GLU A 177 -5.47 4.00 -12.69
N LEU A 178 -6.75 4.14 -12.34
CA LEU A 178 -7.39 5.46 -12.24
C LEU A 178 -6.75 6.33 -11.14
N ILE A 179 -6.46 5.74 -9.98
CA ILE A 179 -5.79 6.42 -8.86
C ILE A 179 -4.37 6.86 -9.28
N LYS A 180 -3.63 6.00 -10.01
CA LYS A 180 -2.32 6.36 -10.60
C LYS A 180 -2.45 7.53 -11.58
N ALA A 181 -3.43 7.48 -12.48
CA ALA A 181 -3.67 8.53 -13.47
C ALA A 181 -3.96 9.91 -12.84
N ASP A 182 -4.52 9.93 -11.63
CA ASP A 182 -4.70 11.14 -10.81
C ASP A 182 -3.39 11.65 -10.17
N GLY A 183 -2.25 10.99 -10.43
CA GLY A 183 -0.93 11.38 -9.89
C GLY A 183 -0.64 10.88 -8.47
N MET A 184 -1.43 9.94 -7.93
CA MET A 184 -1.20 9.35 -6.62
C MET A 184 0.08 8.52 -6.61
N SER A 185 0.93 8.73 -5.61
CA SER A 185 2.05 7.81 -5.35
C SER A 185 1.54 6.54 -4.67
N ILE A 186 2.00 5.37 -5.12
CA ILE A 186 1.50 4.10 -4.59
C ILE A 186 2.68 3.16 -4.29
N LEU A 187 2.65 2.51 -3.14
CA LEU A 187 3.49 1.34 -2.83
C LEU A 187 2.61 0.10 -2.76
N ILE A 188 2.88 -0.89 -3.60
CA ILE A 188 2.07 -2.10 -3.69
C ILE A 188 2.89 -3.32 -3.30
N VAL A 189 2.37 -4.11 -2.38
CA VAL A 189 2.78 -5.48 -2.09
C VAL A 189 1.68 -6.40 -2.57
N ASP A 190 1.95 -7.22 -3.59
CA ASP A 190 1.01 -8.22 -4.11
C ASP A 190 1.79 -9.38 -4.76
N LYS A 191 1.14 -10.53 -4.93
CA LYS A 191 1.72 -11.74 -5.55
C LYS A 191 1.48 -11.80 -7.06
N ASN A 192 0.56 -11.00 -7.58
CA ASN A 192 0.15 -11.03 -8.98
C ASN A 192 1.10 -10.24 -9.86
N LEU A 193 2.25 -10.83 -10.17
CA LEU A 193 3.30 -10.17 -10.95
C LEU A 193 2.79 -9.61 -12.29
N LYS A 194 1.88 -10.32 -12.97
CA LYS A 194 1.33 -9.88 -14.26
C LYS A 194 0.64 -8.50 -14.17
N ASP A 195 -0.22 -8.31 -13.18
CA ASP A 195 -0.94 -7.04 -13.02
C ASP A 195 0.01 -5.94 -12.51
N LEU A 196 0.99 -6.31 -11.65
CA LEU A 196 2.02 -5.38 -11.17
C LEU A 196 2.91 -4.84 -12.28
N LEU A 197 3.32 -5.68 -13.24
CA LEU A 197 4.13 -5.25 -14.40
C LEU A 197 3.39 -4.25 -15.30
N GLN A 198 2.05 -4.27 -15.30
CA GLN A 198 1.26 -3.32 -16.09
C GLN A 198 1.15 -1.94 -15.44
N ILE A 199 1.04 -1.90 -14.10
CA ILE A 199 0.76 -0.64 -13.39
C ILE A 199 2.00 0.04 -12.81
N ALA A 200 3.02 -0.74 -12.38
CA ALA A 200 4.15 -0.20 -11.64
C ALA A 200 5.22 0.42 -12.55
N ASP A 201 5.82 1.49 -12.05
CA ASP A 201 6.95 2.17 -12.70
C ASP A 201 8.28 1.61 -12.22
N GLN A 202 8.31 1.05 -10.99
CA GLN A 202 9.51 0.49 -10.37
C GLN A 202 9.17 -0.72 -9.51
N HIS A 203 9.99 -1.75 -9.61
CA HIS A 203 9.91 -2.95 -8.78
C HIS A 203 11.12 -3.05 -7.88
N ASN A 204 10.88 -3.48 -6.63
CA ASN A 204 11.94 -3.73 -5.66
C ASN A 204 11.73 -5.15 -5.11
N ILE A 205 12.75 -5.99 -5.19
CA ILE A 205 12.69 -7.37 -4.67
C ILE A 205 13.41 -7.42 -3.34
N ILE A 206 12.67 -7.84 -2.30
CA ILE A 206 13.20 -8.05 -0.97
C ILE A 206 13.47 -9.54 -0.73
N HIS A 207 14.65 -9.83 -0.18
CA HIS A 207 15.04 -11.17 0.27
C HIS A 207 15.78 -11.07 1.59
N LYS A 208 15.32 -11.83 2.60
CA LYS A 208 15.91 -11.85 3.95
C LYS A 208 16.17 -10.46 4.52
N GLY A 209 15.20 -9.56 4.36
CA GLY A 209 15.25 -8.21 4.94
C GLY A 209 16.16 -7.21 4.24
N VAL A 210 16.63 -7.47 3.02
CA VAL A 210 17.37 -6.52 2.18
C VAL A 210 16.74 -6.43 0.79
N VAL A 211 16.82 -5.27 0.13
CA VAL A 211 16.47 -5.15 -1.28
C VAL A 211 17.64 -5.68 -2.10
N VAL A 212 17.39 -6.78 -2.83
CA VAL A 212 18.41 -7.49 -3.61
C VAL A 212 18.40 -7.10 -5.09
N TRP A 213 17.29 -6.49 -5.55
CA TRP A 213 17.16 -6.02 -6.92
C TRP A 213 16.14 -4.88 -6.99
N SER A 214 16.39 -3.93 -7.89
CA SER A 214 15.44 -2.86 -8.23
C SER A 214 15.56 -2.52 -9.70
N GLY A 215 14.42 -2.30 -10.37
CA GLY A 215 14.37 -1.94 -11.78
C GLY A 215 12.94 -1.66 -12.27
N SER A 216 12.81 -1.34 -13.55
CA SER A 216 11.55 -1.11 -14.27
C SER A 216 10.83 -2.44 -14.57
N SER A 217 9.58 -2.35 -15.08
CA SER A 217 8.82 -3.53 -15.54
C SER A 217 9.56 -4.27 -16.67
N SER A 218 10.10 -3.55 -17.65
CA SER A 218 10.86 -4.17 -18.75
C SER A 218 12.11 -4.89 -18.26
N GLU A 219 12.89 -4.26 -17.38
CA GLU A 219 14.07 -4.89 -16.78
C GLU A 219 13.72 -6.13 -15.95
N LEU A 220 12.57 -6.12 -15.25
CA LEU A 220 12.12 -7.28 -14.49
C LEU A 220 11.62 -8.40 -15.42
N GLU A 221 10.97 -8.08 -16.53
CA GLU A 221 10.56 -9.07 -17.54
C GLU A 221 11.75 -9.77 -18.18
N GLU A 222 12.84 -9.06 -18.43
CA GLU A 222 14.08 -9.61 -18.98
C GLU A 222 14.90 -10.42 -17.96
N ALA A 223 14.78 -10.10 -16.67
CA ALA A 223 15.54 -10.72 -15.59
C ALA A 223 14.96 -12.08 -15.12
N SER A 224 14.90 -13.07 -16.02
CA SER A 224 14.35 -14.41 -15.74
C SER A 224 15.00 -15.10 -14.53
N ASP A 225 16.33 -14.98 -14.38
CA ASP A 225 17.08 -15.58 -13.30
C ASP A 225 16.70 -14.98 -11.94
N ILE A 226 16.52 -13.65 -11.89
CA ILE A 226 16.08 -12.91 -10.71
C ILE A 226 14.68 -13.34 -10.30
N ARG A 227 13.74 -13.42 -11.27
CA ARG A 227 12.37 -13.87 -11.01
C ARG A 227 12.33 -15.30 -10.48
N SER A 228 13.04 -16.22 -11.13
CA SER A 228 13.11 -17.61 -10.72
C SER A 228 13.73 -17.76 -9.31
N GLN A 229 14.84 -17.08 -9.06
CA GLN A 229 15.58 -17.15 -7.79
C GLN A 229 14.79 -16.59 -6.61
N TYR A 230 14.18 -15.40 -6.76
CA TYR A 230 13.60 -14.66 -5.64
C TYR A 230 12.08 -14.68 -5.58
N LEU A 231 11.39 -14.81 -6.71
CA LEU A 231 9.92 -14.81 -6.76
C LEU A 231 9.35 -16.22 -6.97
N GLY A 232 10.10 -17.11 -7.62
CA GLY A 232 9.69 -18.49 -7.89
C GLY A 232 8.76 -18.62 -9.10
N VAL A 233 8.90 -17.68 -10.07
CA VAL A 233 8.13 -17.63 -11.33
C VAL A 233 9.05 -17.37 -12.51
#